data_b381609be8fc1eee15d84f4b54df5fc5
#
_entry.id   b381609be8fc1eee15d84f4b54df5fc5
#
_cell.length_a   1.000
_cell.length_b   1.000
_cell.length_c   1.000
_cell.angle_alpha   90.00
_cell.angle_beta   90.00
_cell.angle_gamma   90.00
#
_symmetry.space_group_name_H-M   'P 1'
#
loop_
_entity.id
_entity.type
_entity.pdbx_description
1 polymer ?
#
loop_
_entity_poly.entity_id
_entity_poly.type
_entity_poly.pdbx_seq_one_letter_code
_entity_poly.pdbx_strand_id
1 'polypeptide(L)'
;MPAETPALTVEKMHKRFGQLEVLKGISLIANDGDVISILGSSGSGKSTFLRCINLLETPDSGTVTVAGETIKMRRRRDGRAEPADRRQVDRIRSELGMVFQSFNLWSHLTVLENLIEAPVHVQKRPRAECVEEARALLAKVGIADKWNYYPAHLSGGQQQRAAIARALAMRPKVMLFDEPTSALDPELVGEVLRVMRALAQEGRTMLVVTHEMGFARDVSTRVMFLHQGLVEAEGPPQELFSGSTSDRFRQFISKERG
;
A
#
# COMPACT_ATOMS: atom_id res chain seq x y z
N MET A 1 -15.08 26.91 0.58
CA MET A 1 -13.82 26.30 1.06
C MET A 1 -13.04 25.84 -0.15
N PRO A 2 -11.74 26.07 -0.27
CA PRO A 2 -10.98 25.43 -1.34
C PRO A 2 -11.14 23.93 -1.21
N ALA A 3 -11.38 23.23 -2.32
CA ALA A 3 -11.46 21.78 -2.33
C ALA A 3 -10.13 21.22 -1.80
N GLU A 4 -10.16 20.40 -0.76
CA GLU A 4 -8.95 19.75 -0.23
C GLU A 4 -8.34 18.91 -1.35
N THR A 5 -7.02 19.08 -1.55
CA THR A 5 -6.29 18.32 -2.57
C THR A 5 -6.22 16.86 -2.11
N PRO A 6 -6.71 15.88 -2.89
CA PRO A 6 -6.64 14.49 -2.51
C PRO A 6 -5.20 14.03 -2.25
N ALA A 7 -5.00 13.14 -1.29
CA ALA A 7 -3.70 12.52 -1.02
C ALA A 7 -3.20 11.70 -2.21
N LEU A 8 -4.13 11.03 -2.91
CA LEU A 8 -3.82 10.25 -4.11
C LEU A 8 -4.97 10.33 -5.11
N THR A 9 -4.64 10.58 -6.38
CA THR A 9 -5.58 10.45 -7.50
C THR A 9 -4.97 9.54 -8.57
N VAL A 10 -5.70 8.54 -9.00
CA VAL A 10 -5.37 7.66 -10.12
C VAL A 10 -6.48 7.77 -11.16
N GLU A 11 -6.13 8.05 -12.42
CA GLU A 11 -7.11 8.19 -13.49
C GLU A 11 -6.82 7.24 -14.63
N LYS A 12 -7.81 6.42 -14.98
CA LYS A 12 -7.83 5.53 -16.15
C LYS A 12 -6.54 4.74 -16.35
N MET A 13 -6.05 4.12 -15.27
CA MET A 13 -4.80 3.36 -15.30
C MET A 13 -4.96 2.08 -16.10
N HIS A 14 -4.13 1.90 -17.12
CA HIS A 14 -4.04 0.68 -17.92
C HIS A 14 -2.67 0.04 -17.76
N LYS A 15 -2.63 -1.30 -17.74
CA LYS A 15 -1.39 -2.07 -17.72
C LYS A 15 -1.56 -3.39 -18.47
N ARG A 16 -0.59 -3.71 -19.35
CA ARG A 16 -0.51 -4.98 -20.07
C ARG A 16 0.81 -5.68 -19.78
N PHE A 17 0.78 -6.98 -19.81
CA PHE A 17 1.95 -7.86 -19.84
C PHE A 17 1.83 -8.73 -21.12
N GLY A 18 2.61 -8.41 -22.14
CA GLY A 18 2.45 -9.01 -23.45
C GLY A 18 1.05 -8.75 -24.03
N GLN A 19 0.32 -9.83 -24.31
CA GLN A 19 -1.06 -9.71 -24.82
C GLN A 19 -2.13 -9.57 -23.74
N LEU A 20 -1.78 -9.85 -22.48
CA LEU A 20 -2.73 -9.82 -21.38
C LEU A 20 -2.87 -8.40 -20.81
N GLU A 21 -4.06 -7.82 -20.92
CA GLU A 21 -4.41 -6.57 -20.25
C GLU A 21 -4.88 -6.85 -18.83
N VAL A 22 -4.05 -6.45 -17.85
CA VAL A 22 -4.27 -6.72 -16.42
C VAL A 22 -5.04 -5.59 -15.75
N LEU A 23 -4.80 -4.33 -16.15
CA LEU A 23 -5.57 -3.17 -15.68
C LEU A 23 -6.24 -2.51 -16.88
N LYS A 24 -7.54 -2.25 -16.77
CA LYS A 24 -8.40 -1.83 -17.89
C LYS A 24 -9.08 -0.50 -17.59
N GLY A 25 -8.28 0.54 -17.24
CA GLY A 25 -8.79 1.89 -16.99
C GLY A 25 -9.26 2.11 -15.56
N ILE A 26 -8.54 1.56 -14.56
CA ILE A 26 -8.87 1.75 -13.15
C ILE A 26 -8.63 3.21 -12.73
N SER A 27 -9.62 3.79 -12.05
CA SER A 27 -9.53 5.11 -11.43
C SER A 27 -9.82 5.01 -9.94
N LEU A 28 -9.16 5.86 -9.13
CA LEU A 28 -9.32 5.91 -7.68
C LEU A 28 -8.95 7.30 -7.18
N ILE A 29 -9.71 7.83 -6.22
CA ILE A 29 -9.37 9.04 -5.46
C ILE A 29 -9.31 8.64 -3.98
N ALA A 30 -8.24 8.99 -3.28
CA ALA A 30 -8.13 8.86 -1.84
C ALA A 30 -7.86 10.23 -1.23
N ASN A 31 -8.75 10.67 -0.33
CA ASN A 31 -8.56 11.88 0.46
C ASN A 31 -7.68 11.59 1.68
N ASP A 32 -7.23 12.64 2.37
CA ASP A 32 -6.49 12.45 3.62
C ASP A 32 -7.35 11.69 4.64
N GLY A 33 -6.76 10.67 5.26
CA GLY A 33 -7.43 9.79 6.22
C GLY A 33 -8.28 8.67 5.63
N ASP A 34 -8.42 8.58 4.30
CA ASP A 34 -9.13 7.46 3.67
C ASP A 34 -8.38 6.13 3.88
N VAL A 35 -9.14 5.11 4.27
CA VAL A 35 -8.70 3.71 4.28
C VAL A 35 -9.48 2.95 3.21
N ILE A 36 -8.82 2.63 2.10
CA ILE A 36 -9.45 1.96 0.96
C ILE A 36 -8.96 0.51 0.89
N SER A 37 -9.84 -0.45 1.16
CA SER A 37 -9.54 -1.86 0.93
C SER A 37 -9.82 -2.26 -0.51
N ILE A 38 -8.83 -2.89 -1.16
CA ILE A 38 -8.92 -3.40 -2.52
C ILE A 38 -9.05 -4.92 -2.44
N LEU A 39 -10.23 -5.42 -2.77
CA LEU A 39 -10.59 -6.83 -2.74
C LEU A 39 -10.66 -7.40 -4.16
N GLY A 40 -10.61 -8.73 -4.28
CA GLY A 40 -10.75 -9.42 -5.55
C GLY A 40 -10.00 -10.74 -5.59
N SER A 41 -10.39 -11.64 -6.49
CA SER A 41 -9.74 -12.93 -6.68
C SER A 41 -8.27 -12.80 -7.12
N SER A 42 -7.50 -13.87 -6.97
CA SER A 42 -6.13 -13.94 -7.50
C SER A 42 -6.14 -13.61 -9.01
N GLY A 43 -5.15 -12.83 -9.46
CA GLY A 43 -5.04 -12.41 -10.85
C GLY A 43 -5.99 -11.26 -11.28
N SER A 44 -6.79 -10.68 -10.38
CA SER A 44 -7.67 -9.56 -10.73
C SER A 44 -6.96 -8.22 -10.98
N GLY A 45 -5.64 -8.13 -10.68
CA GLY A 45 -4.82 -6.94 -10.94
C GLY A 45 -4.48 -6.11 -9.69
N LYS A 46 -4.90 -6.49 -8.47
CA LYS A 46 -4.72 -5.72 -7.22
C LYS A 46 -3.28 -5.27 -6.96
N SER A 47 -2.35 -6.23 -6.87
CA SER A 47 -0.93 -5.93 -6.62
C SER A 47 -0.30 -5.16 -7.77
N THR A 48 -0.69 -5.45 -9.03
CA THR A 48 -0.24 -4.69 -10.21
C THR A 48 -0.70 -3.23 -10.11
N PHE A 49 -1.92 -2.98 -9.63
CA PHE A 49 -2.44 -1.63 -9.44
C PHE A 49 -1.62 -0.85 -8.41
N LEU A 50 -1.35 -1.42 -7.23
CA LEU A 50 -0.49 -0.78 -6.22
C LEU A 50 0.93 -0.53 -6.74
N ARG A 51 1.51 -1.49 -7.48
CA ARG A 51 2.85 -1.36 -8.05
C ARG A 51 2.92 -0.30 -9.15
N CYS A 52 1.83 -0.07 -9.89
CA CYS A 52 1.75 1.02 -10.85
C CYS A 52 1.65 2.39 -10.14
N ILE A 53 0.94 2.50 -9.02
CA ILE A 53 0.89 3.74 -8.22
C ILE A 53 2.28 4.15 -7.74
N ASN A 54 3.06 3.18 -7.24
CA ASN A 54 4.44 3.40 -6.76
C ASN A 54 5.49 3.38 -7.88
N LEU A 55 5.07 3.21 -9.15
CA LEU A 55 5.97 3.06 -10.31
C LEU A 55 7.01 1.93 -10.19
N LEU A 56 6.77 0.90 -9.36
CA LEU A 56 7.49 -0.37 -9.42
C LEU A 56 7.17 -1.11 -10.72
N GLU A 57 5.93 -0.92 -11.20
CA GLU A 57 5.50 -1.24 -12.56
C GLU A 57 5.11 0.05 -13.28
N THR A 58 5.61 0.24 -14.50
CA THR A 58 5.23 1.41 -15.29
C THR A 58 3.87 1.16 -15.94
N PRO A 59 2.83 1.98 -15.69
CA PRO A 59 1.55 1.86 -16.40
C PRO A 59 1.73 2.20 -17.89
N ASP A 60 0.90 1.60 -18.75
CA ASP A 60 0.93 1.89 -20.19
C ASP A 60 0.20 3.20 -20.52
N SER A 61 -0.82 3.54 -19.73
CA SER A 61 -1.53 4.83 -19.80
C SER A 61 -2.26 5.11 -18.49
N GLY A 62 -2.81 6.32 -18.37
CA GLY A 62 -3.41 6.85 -17.15
C GLY A 62 -2.49 7.81 -16.42
N THR A 63 -2.98 8.42 -15.35
CA THR A 63 -2.22 9.37 -14.53
C THR A 63 -2.21 8.93 -13.08
N VAL A 64 -1.13 9.28 -12.38
CA VAL A 64 -1.00 9.16 -10.92
C VAL A 64 -0.59 10.51 -10.37
N THR A 65 -1.35 11.03 -9.43
CA THR A 65 -1.10 12.29 -8.72
C THR A 65 -1.02 12.00 -7.23
N VAL A 66 0.07 12.37 -6.59
CA VAL A 66 0.29 12.20 -5.15
C VAL A 66 0.47 13.57 -4.52
N ALA A 67 -0.31 13.89 -3.50
CA ALA A 67 -0.29 15.19 -2.81
C ALA A 67 -0.30 16.40 -3.79
N GLY A 68 -1.11 16.30 -4.85
CA GLY A 68 -1.23 17.35 -5.88
C GLY A 68 -0.14 17.34 -6.96
N GLU A 69 0.88 16.49 -6.87
CA GLU A 69 1.93 16.37 -7.90
C GLU A 69 1.65 15.19 -8.83
N THR A 70 1.38 15.47 -10.12
CA THR A 70 1.15 14.44 -11.14
C THR A 70 2.46 13.95 -11.73
N ILE A 71 2.64 12.61 -11.78
CA ILE A 71 3.80 11.98 -12.39
C ILE A 71 3.83 12.26 -13.88
N LYS A 72 4.91 12.89 -14.34
CA LYS A 72 5.12 13.18 -15.76
C LYS A 72 5.60 11.94 -16.50
N MET A 73 4.79 11.48 -17.46
CA MET A 73 5.11 10.34 -18.32
C MET A 73 5.47 10.82 -19.73
N ARG A 74 6.36 10.09 -20.40
CA ARG A 74 6.68 10.27 -21.83
C ARG A 74 6.62 8.94 -22.56
N ARG A 75 6.47 8.98 -23.87
CA ARG A 75 6.57 7.77 -24.72
C ARG A 75 7.98 7.63 -25.27
N ARG A 76 8.53 6.44 -25.14
CA ARG A 76 9.78 6.03 -25.81
C ARG A 76 9.56 5.89 -27.32
N ARG A 77 10.66 5.77 -28.09
CA ARG A 77 10.60 5.51 -29.54
C ARG A 77 9.88 4.19 -29.89
N ASP A 78 9.93 3.20 -29.00
CA ASP A 78 9.25 1.91 -29.13
C ASP A 78 7.76 1.96 -28.71
N GLY A 79 7.23 3.14 -28.37
CA GLY A 79 5.85 3.37 -27.95
C GLY A 79 5.57 3.12 -26.46
N ARG A 80 6.52 2.55 -25.72
CA ARG A 80 6.35 2.27 -24.27
C ARG A 80 6.32 3.56 -23.46
N ALA A 81 5.49 3.60 -22.44
CA ALA A 81 5.48 4.67 -21.48
C ALA A 81 6.66 4.55 -20.51
N GLU A 82 7.27 5.66 -20.15
CA GLU A 82 8.28 5.76 -19.08
C GLU A 82 8.15 7.10 -18.35
N PRO A 83 8.58 7.18 -17.08
CA PRO A 83 8.67 8.47 -16.39
C PRO A 83 9.59 9.45 -17.13
N ALA A 84 9.14 10.70 -17.26
CA ALA A 84 9.91 11.73 -17.95
C ALA A 84 11.06 12.28 -17.09
N ASP A 85 10.90 12.26 -15.75
CA ASP A 85 11.88 12.77 -14.79
C ASP A 85 12.04 11.80 -13.61
N ARG A 86 13.24 11.20 -13.49
CA ARG A 86 13.58 10.28 -12.40
C ARG A 86 13.58 10.97 -11.03
N ARG A 87 14.02 12.23 -10.95
CA ARG A 87 14.05 12.98 -9.68
C ARG A 87 12.63 13.22 -9.16
N GLN A 88 11.69 13.47 -10.07
CA GLN A 88 10.28 13.58 -9.71
C GLN A 88 9.75 12.24 -9.15
N VAL A 89 10.08 11.12 -9.80
CA VAL A 89 9.68 9.78 -9.32
C VAL A 89 10.23 9.49 -7.93
N ASP A 90 11.52 9.78 -7.69
CA ASP A 90 12.15 9.53 -6.40
C ASP A 90 11.50 10.37 -5.29
N ARG A 91 11.17 11.64 -5.59
CA ARG A 91 10.45 12.52 -4.65
C ARG A 91 9.05 11.98 -4.37
N ILE A 92 8.27 11.63 -5.39
CA ILE A 92 6.91 11.08 -5.22
C ILE A 92 6.94 9.74 -4.48
N ARG A 93 7.91 8.87 -4.76
CA ARG A 93 8.10 7.61 -4.02
C ARG A 93 8.39 7.84 -2.54
N SER A 94 9.04 8.94 -2.17
CA SER A 94 9.26 9.26 -0.75
C SER A 94 7.99 9.68 -0.01
N GLU A 95 6.95 10.09 -0.75
CA GLU A 95 5.61 10.37 -0.21
C GLU A 95 4.71 9.12 -0.13
N LEU A 96 5.18 7.98 -0.66
CA LEU A 96 4.46 6.71 -0.69
C LEU A 96 5.20 5.65 0.15
N GLY A 97 4.56 5.17 1.22
CA GLY A 97 5.06 4.03 1.99
C GLY A 97 4.55 2.73 1.41
N MET A 98 5.42 1.80 1.01
CA MET A 98 5.01 0.50 0.48
C MET A 98 5.38 -0.62 1.45
N VAL A 99 4.38 -1.44 1.78
CA VAL A 99 4.49 -2.65 2.61
C VAL A 99 4.12 -3.85 1.74
N PHE A 100 5.03 -4.80 1.62
CA PHE A 100 4.89 -5.97 0.75
C PHE A 100 4.48 -7.21 1.53
N GLN A 101 3.94 -8.19 0.83
CA GLN A 101 3.65 -9.52 1.34
C GLN A 101 4.90 -10.22 1.89
N SER A 102 6.05 -10.08 1.24
CA SER A 102 7.31 -10.78 1.58
C SER A 102 8.24 -9.95 2.47
N PHE A 103 7.73 -9.02 3.28
CA PHE A 103 8.44 -8.14 4.22
C PHE A 103 9.54 -7.27 3.58
N ASN A 104 10.40 -7.82 2.73
CA ASN A 104 11.49 -7.18 1.99
C ASN A 104 12.46 -6.38 2.88
N LEU A 105 12.74 -6.87 4.09
CA LEU A 105 13.78 -6.32 4.94
C LEU A 105 15.15 -6.67 4.39
N TRP A 106 16.11 -5.74 4.50
CA TRP A 106 17.51 -5.99 4.18
C TRP A 106 18.12 -6.93 5.23
N SER A 107 18.45 -8.15 4.82
CA SER A 107 18.89 -9.23 5.71
C SER A 107 20.23 -8.96 6.41
N HIS A 108 21.08 -8.13 5.81
CA HIS A 108 22.40 -7.74 6.33
C HIS A 108 22.37 -6.52 7.25
N LEU A 109 21.22 -5.92 7.45
CA LEU A 109 20.99 -4.78 8.35
C LEU A 109 20.14 -5.20 9.54
N THR A 110 20.41 -4.63 10.70
CA THR A 110 19.55 -4.74 11.88
C THR A 110 18.17 -4.10 11.60
N VAL A 111 17.18 -4.36 12.46
CA VAL A 111 15.87 -3.73 12.38
C VAL A 111 15.98 -2.21 12.42
N LEU A 112 16.77 -1.65 13.34
CA LEU A 112 16.97 -0.20 13.42
C LEU A 112 17.58 0.37 12.14
N GLU A 113 18.63 -0.28 11.62
CA GLU A 113 19.28 0.13 10.38
C GLU A 113 18.32 0.08 9.20
N ASN A 114 17.47 -0.96 9.10
CA ASN A 114 16.41 -1.02 8.10
C ASN A 114 15.47 0.20 8.13
N LEU A 115 15.17 0.73 9.32
CA LEU A 115 14.26 1.88 9.43
C LEU A 115 14.94 3.20 9.07
N ILE A 116 16.21 3.38 9.43
CA ILE A 116 16.88 4.67 9.27
C ILE A 116 17.58 4.84 7.91
N GLU A 117 17.80 3.77 7.16
CA GLU A 117 18.54 3.79 5.90
C GLU A 117 17.99 4.81 4.90
N ALA A 118 16.69 4.72 4.59
CA ALA A 118 16.07 5.63 3.64
C ALA A 118 15.92 7.07 4.19
N PRO A 119 15.46 7.33 5.41
CA PRO A 119 15.44 8.68 5.97
C PRO A 119 16.78 9.40 5.95
N VAL A 120 17.86 8.70 6.28
CA VAL A 120 19.21 9.28 6.28
C VAL A 120 19.74 9.50 4.85
N HIS A 121 19.64 8.47 3.99
CA HIS A 121 20.31 8.51 2.69
C HIS A 121 19.47 9.13 1.57
N VAL A 122 18.13 9.02 1.63
CA VAL A 122 17.21 9.60 0.63
C VAL A 122 16.75 10.99 1.06
N GLN A 123 16.20 11.12 2.29
CA GLN A 123 15.69 12.40 2.79
C GLN A 123 16.77 13.30 3.38
N LYS A 124 18.02 12.80 3.52
CA LYS A 124 19.17 13.56 4.08
C LYS A 124 18.92 14.09 5.50
N ARG A 125 18.11 13.37 6.28
CA ARG A 125 17.81 13.74 7.67
C ARG A 125 18.98 13.40 8.59
N PRO A 126 19.17 14.14 9.69
CA PRO A 126 20.20 13.82 10.69
C PRO A 126 20.01 12.41 11.26
N ARG A 127 21.07 11.60 11.28
CA ARG A 127 21.03 10.21 11.76
C ARG A 127 20.47 10.10 13.18
N ALA A 128 20.86 11.03 14.08
CA ALA A 128 20.39 11.02 15.46
C ALA A 128 18.86 11.15 15.55
N GLU A 129 18.27 12.08 14.78
CA GLU A 129 16.81 12.25 14.68
C GLU A 129 16.14 10.97 14.17
N CYS A 130 16.71 10.38 13.09
CA CYS A 130 16.17 9.14 12.51
C CYS A 130 16.20 7.97 13.48
N VAL A 131 17.25 7.86 14.31
CA VAL A 131 17.36 6.81 15.35
C VAL A 131 16.30 6.98 16.41
N GLU A 132 16.09 8.19 16.92
CA GLU A 132 15.04 8.47 17.93
C GLU A 132 13.64 8.16 17.40
N GLU A 133 13.35 8.62 16.18
CA GLU A 133 12.05 8.34 15.55
C GLU A 133 11.87 6.84 15.27
N ALA A 134 12.91 6.15 14.78
CA ALA A 134 12.86 4.72 14.53
C ALA A 134 12.56 3.93 15.81
N ARG A 135 13.16 4.30 16.94
CA ARG A 135 12.84 3.68 18.25
C ARG A 135 11.39 3.89 18.67
N ALA A 136 10.88 5.10 18.48
CA ALA A 136 9.46 5.39 18.73
C ALA A 136 8.53 4.57 17.81
N LEU A 137 8.87 4.43 16.53
CA LEU A 137 8.12 3.62 15.58
C LEU A 137 8.15 2.13 15.94
N LEU A 138 9.29 1.59 16.38
CA LEU A 138 9.39 0.21 16.86
C LEU A 138 8.54 -0.05 18.10
N ALA A 139 8.50 0.90 19.02
CA ALA A 139 7.60 0.85 20.18
C ALA A 139 6.13 0.86 19.75
N LYS A 140 5.79 1.73 18.80
CA LYS A 140 4.44 1.85 18.21
C LYS A 140 3.95 0.55 17.59
N VAL A 141 4.80 -0.17 16.87
CA VAL A 141 4.45 -1.46 16.26
C VAL A 141 4.68 -2.65 17.21
N GLY A 142 5.05 -2.42 18.46
CA GLY A 142 5.17 -3.44 19.51
C GLY A 142 6.36 -4.38 19.38
N ILE A 143 7.50 -3.89 18.87
CA ILE A 143 8.78 -4.62 18.75
C ILE A 143 9.97 -3.77 19.19
N ALA A 144 9.79 -2.92 20.22
CA ALA A 144 10.83 -2.01 20.71
C ALA A 144 12.12 -2.74 21.13
N ASP A 145 12.00 -3.94 21.71
CA ASP A 145 13.09 -4.79 22.17
C ASP A 145 13.91 -5.41 21.01
N LYS A 146 13.39 -5.36 19.76
CA LYS A 146 13.99 -6.01 18.58
C LYS A 146 14.86 -5.08 17.72
N TRP A 147 15.11 -3.85 18.15
CA TRP A 147 15.83 -2.84 17.35
C TRP A 147 17.21 -3.29 16.83
N ASN A 148 17.94 -4.13 17.61
CA ASN A 148 19.29 -4.63 17.28
C ASN A 148 19.28 -6.07 16.74
N TYR A 149 18.11 -6.62 16.41
CA TYR A 149 18.00 -7.96 15.82
C TYR A 149 18.12 -7.87 14.30
N TYR A 150 18.63 -8.93 13.68
CA TYR A 150 18.58 -9.12 12.23
C TYR A 150 17.26 -9.76 11.82
N PRO A 151 16.76 -9.51 10.59
CA PRO A 151 15.48 -10.07 10.12
C PRO A 151 15.36 -11.60 10.30
N ALA A 152 16.45 -12.34 10.09
CA ALA A 152 16.47 -13.80 10.26
C ALA A 152 16.14 -14.30 11.70
N HIS A 153 16.23 -13.42 12.69
CA HIS A 153 15.95 -13.74 14.11
C HIS A 153 14.56 -13.28 14.55
N LEU A 154 13.71 -12.87 13.61
CA LEU A 154 12.35 -12.39 13.87
C LEU A 154 11.30 -13.37 13.36
N SER A 155 10.17 -13.50 14.08
CA SER A 155 9.00 -14.16 13.51
C SER A 155 8.44 -13.41 12.30
N GLY A 156 7.63 -14.07 11.46
CA GLY A 156 7.00 -13.42 10.30
C GLY A 156 6.21 -12.17 10.69
N GLY A 157 5.41 -12.24 11.76
CA GLY A 157 4.66 -11.09 12.28
C GLY A 157 5.55 -9.95 12.78
N GLN A 158 6.71 -10.26 13.40
CA GLN A 158 7.69 -9.26 13.79
C GLN A 158 8.37 -8.62 12.57
N GLN A 159 8.73 -9.41 11.55
CA GLN A 159 9.27 -8.90 10.29
C GLN A 159 8.30 -7.96 9.59
N GLN A 160 7.02 -8.32 9.53
CA GLN A 160 5.99 -7.49 8.91
C GLN A 160 5.78 -6.19 9.68
N ARG A 161 5.76 -6.23 11.01
CA ARG A 161 5.66 -5.03 11.83
C ARG A 161 6.91 -4.13 11.66
N ALA A 162 8.10 -4.69 11.54
CA ALA A 162 9.31 -3.95 11.18
C ALA A 162 9.21 -3.31 9.78
N ALA A 163 8.66 -4.02 8.79
CA ALA A 163 8.43 -3.48 7.44
C ALA A 163 7.42 -2.31 7.45
N ILE A 164 6.36 -2.40 8.27
CA ILE A 164 5.42 -1.28 8.48
C ILE A 164 6.14 -0.09 9.11
N ALA A 165 6.92 -0.31 10.19
CA ALA A 165 7.69 0.74 10.84
C ALA A 165 8.71 1.39 9.89
N ARG A 166 9.38 0.61 9.03
CA ARG A 166 10.29 1.12 7.99
C ARG A 166 9.57 2.04 6.99
N ALA A 167 8.38 1.65 6.54
CA ALA A 167 7.60 2.47 5.64
C ALA A 167 7.17 3.79 6.32
N LEU A 168 6.76 3.74 7.59
CA LEU A 168 6.39 4.93 8.39
C LEU A 168 7.55 5.89 8.63
N ALA A 169 8.80 5.40 8.72
CA ALA A 169 10.00 6.21 8.97
C ALA A 169 10.24 7.26 7.87
N MET A 170 9.72 7.03 6.66
CA MET A 170 9.74 7.99 5.55
C MET A 170 8.68 9.10 5.68
N ARG A 171 7.78 9.05 6.68
CA ARG A 171 6.66 9.98 6.88
C ARG A 171 5.77 10.11 5.64
N PRO A 172 5.33 9.00 5.05
CA PRO A 172 4.60 9.04 3.78
C PRO A 172 3.23 9.68 3.93
N LYS A 173 2.72 10.27 2.83
CA LYS A 173 1.35 10.78 2.72
C LYS A 173 0.34 9.64 2.54
N VAL A 174 0.73 8.60 1.81
CA VAL A 174 -0.12 7.43 1.55
C VAL A 174 0.65 6.16 1.83
N MET A 175 0.04 5.23 2.55
CA MET A 175 0.56 3.89 2.79
C MET A 175 -0.11 2.89 1.83
N LEU A 176 0.70 2.11 1.13
CA LEU A 176 0.27 1.07 0.21
C LEU A 176 0.61 -0.30 0.82
N PHE A 177 -0.39 -1.14 1.04
CA PHE A 177 -0.22 -2.48 1.61
C PHE A 177 -0.58 -3.54 0.56
N ASP A 178 0.39 -4.33 0.14
CA ASP A 178 0.22 -5.42 -0.83
C ASP A 178 0.14 -6.76 -0.09
N GLU A 179 -1.06 -7.20 0.28
CA GLU A 179 -1.36 -8.43 1.01
C GLU A 179 -0.50 -8.64 2.27
N PRO A 180 -0.52 -7.71 3.24
CA PRO A 180 0.44 -7.65 4.35
C PRO A 180 0.37 -8.83 5.32
N THR A 181 -0.66 -9.67 5.25
CA THR A 181 -0.87 -10.82 6.15
C THR A 181 -0.74 -12.18 5.45
N SER A 182 -0.71 -12.21 4.11
CA SER A 182 -0.80 -13.46 3.34
C SER A 182 0.40 -14.42 3.50
N ALA A 183 1.55 -13.92 3.96
CA ALA A 183 2.76 -14.73 4.23
C ALA A 183 2.92 -15.11 5.71
N LEU A 184 1.89 -14.88 6.54
CA LEU A 184 1.92 -15.10 7.98
C LEU A 184 1.13 -16.32 8.39
N ASP A 185 1.59 -16.97 9.45
CA ASP A 185 0.79 -17.96 10.15
C ASP A 185 -0.47 -17.29 10.73
N PRO A 186 -1.64 -17.98 10.75
CA PRO A 186 -2.92 -17.38 11.18
C PRO A 186 -2.89 -16.73 12.57
N GLU A 187 -2.11 -17.28 13.50
CA GLU A 187 -1.94 -16.75 14.86
C GLU A 187 -1.22 -15.39 14.90
N LEU A 188 -0.38 -15.07 13.88
CA LEU A 188 0.37 -13.83 13.79
C LEU A 188 -0.38 -12.70 13.04
N VAL A 189 -1.41 -13.05 12.28
CA VAL A 189 -2.22 -12.10 11.49
C VAL A 189 -2.82 -11.01 12.38
N GLY A 190 -3.38 -11.40 13.53
CA GLY A 190 -4.04 -10.48 14.45
C GLY A 190 -3.14 -9.34 14.96
N GLU A 191 -1.85 -9.60 15.15
CA GLU A 191 -0.88 -8.60 15.61
C GLU A 191 -0.64 -7.51 14.54
N VAL A 192 -0.49 -7.92 13.28
CA VAL A 192 -0.29 -7.00 12.15
C VAL A 192 -1.55 -6.17 11.90
N LEU A 193 -2.73 -6.81 11.89
CA LEU A 193 -4.01 -6.10 11.73
C LEU A 193 -4.27 -5.10 12.85
N ARG A 194 -3.82 -5.37 14.08
CA ARG A 194 -3.92 -4.42 15.20
C ARG A 194 -3.10 -3.16 14.94
N VAL A 195 -1.87 -3.31 14.43
CA VAL A 195 -1.05 -2.16 14.02
C VAL A 195 -1.72 -1.36 12.91
N MET A 196 -2.24 -2.02 11.88
CA MET A 196 -2.93 -1.34 10.78
C MET A 196 -4.19 -0.61 11.24
N ARG A 197 -4.98 -1.19 12.17
CA ARG A 197 -6.13 -0.50 12.78
C ARG A 197 -5.72 0.77 13.54
N ALA A 198 -4.63 0.70 14.30
CA ALA A 198 -4.11 1.87 15.00
C ALA A 198 -3.69 2.98 14.03
N LEU A 199 -3.05 2.65 12.91
CA LEU A 199 -2.69 3.61 11.86
C LEU A 199 -3.93 4.25 11.21
N ALA A 200 -4.99 3.47 10.97
CA ALA A 200 -6.26 3.99 10.47
C ALA A 200 -6.90 4.98 11.46
N GLN A 201 -6.91 4.64 12.77
CA GLN A 201 -7.44 5.52 13.83
C GLN A 201 -6.63 6.81 13.98
N GLU A 202 -5.36 6.83 13.62
CA GLU A 202 -4.53 8.03 13.57
C GLU A 202 -4.77 8.91 12.33
N GLY A 203 -5.70 8.53 11.46
CA GLY A 203 -6.02 9.26 10.24
C GLY A 203 -5.00 9.06 9.11
N ARG A 204 -4.25 7.96 9.09
CA ARG A 204 -3.34 7.65 7.99
C ARG A 204 -4.11 7.25 6.75
N THR A 205 -3.78 7.85 5.61
CA THR A 205 -4.31 7.44 4.31
C THR A 205 -3.70 6.12 3.88
N MET A 206 -4.54 5.11 3.61
CA MET A 206 -4.08 3.76 3.33
C MET A 206 -4.83 3.14 2.16
N LEU A 207 -4.09 2.51 1.23
CA LEU A 207 -4.64 1.58 0.25
C LEU A 207 -4.17 0.17 0.63
N VAL A 208 -5.11 -0.74 0.84
CA VAL A 208 -4.83 -2.06 1.39
C VAL A 208 -5.39 -3.15 0.48
N VAL A 209 -4.52 -3.85 -0.24
CA VAL A 209 -4.88 -5.11 -0.89
C VAL A 209 -4.90 -6.18 0.20
N THR A 210 -6.05 -6.83 0.41
CA THR A 210 -6.20 -7.79 1.50
C THR A 210 -7.25 -8.86 1.19
N HIS A 211 -7.13 -10.00 1.87
CA HIS A 211 -8.14 -11.03 1.98
C HIS A 211 -8.83 -11.02 3.36
N GLU A 212 -8.45 -10.11 4.25
CA GLU A 212 -9.00 -9.99 5.59
C GLU A 212 -10.35 -9.24 5.55
N MET A 213 -11.45 -9.99 5.38
CA MET A 213 -12.79 -9.41 5.25
C MET A 213 -13.24 -8.62 6.47
N GLY A 214 -12.83 -9.07 7.67
CA GLY A 214 -13.08 -8.34 8.92
C GLY A 214 -12.41 -6.97 8.94
N PHE A 215 -11.16 -6.87 8.48
CA PHE A 215 -10.48 -5.59 8.34
C PHE A 215 -11.17 -4.68 7.32
N ALA A 216 -11.46 -5.21 6.13
CA ALA A 216 -12.12 -4.46 5.06
C ALA A 216 -13.49 -3.89 5.49
N ARG A 217 -14.27 -4.68 6.24
CA ARG A 217 -15.60 -4.27 6.73
C ARG A 217 -15.53 -3.26 7.87
N ASP A 218 -14.62 -3.47 8.84
CA ASP A 218 -14.67 -2.76 10.12
C ASP A 218 -13.75 -1.52 10.16
N VAL A 219 -12.77 -1.42 9.26
CA VAL A 219 -11.72 -0.39 9.31
C VAL A 219 -11.75 0.53 8.08
N SER A 220 -12.19 0.02 6.92
CA SER A 220 -12.13 0.81 5.70
C SER A 220 -13.19 1.90 5.66
N THR A 221 -12.83 3.06 5.12
CA THR A 221 -13.80 4.12 4.74
C THR A 221 -14.50 3.76 3.43
N ARG A 222 -13.80 3.01 2.56
CA ARG A 222 -14.29 2.55 1.25
C ARG A 222 -13.69 1.21 0.87
N VAL A 223 -14.46 0.41 0.16
CA VAL A 223 -14.03 -0.86 -0.43
C VAL A 223 -14.15 -0.79 -1.93
N MET A 224 -13.12 -1.25 -2.64
CA MET A 224 -13.09 -1.41 -4.09
C MET A 224 -12.91 -2.89 -4.42
N PHE A 225 -13.82 -3.47 -5.18
CA PHE A 225 -13.73 -4.86 -5.63
C PHE A 225 -13.28 -4.92 -7.10
N LEU A 226 -12.11 -5.53 -7.33
CA LEU A 226 -11.54 -5.72 -8.66
C LEU A 226 -11.87 -7.10 -9.20
N HIS A 227 -12.34 -7.14 -10.44
CA HIS A 227 -12.56 -8.35 -11.19
C HIS A 227 -12.04 -8.20 -12.63
N GLN A 228 -11.14 -9.12 -13.05
CA GLN A 228 -10.57 -9.14 -14.42
C GLN A 228 -10.04 -7.77 -14.92
N GLY A 229 -9.40 -7.01 -14.02
CA GLY A 229 -8.80 -5.72 -14.34
C GLY A 229 -9.76 -4.53 -14.39
N LEU A 230 -10.99 -4.71 -13.94
CA LEU A 230 -12.02 -3.67 -13.85
C LEU A 230 -12.47 -3.49 -12.39
N VAL A 231 -12.96 -2.29 -12.07
CA VAL A 231 -13.71 -2.04 -10.83
C VAL A 231 -15.12 -2.55 -11.02
N GLU A 232 -15.46 -3.65 -10.36
CA GLU A 232 -16.78 -4.30 -10.44
C GLU A 232 -17.78 -3.72 -9.43
N ALA A 233 -17.28 -3.33 -8.25
CA ALA A 233 -18.07 -2.68 -7.21
C ALA A 233 -17.17 -1.76 -6.37
N GLU A 234 -17.70 -0.62 -5.94
CA GLU A 234 -17.02 0.32 -5.07
C GLU A 234 -18.06 1.05 -4.20
N GLY A 235 -17.74 1.28 -2.93
CA GLY A 235 -18.59 2.00 -2.01
C GLY A 235 -18.23 1.83 -0.55
N PRO A 236 -19.04 2.40 0.37
CA PRO A 236 -18.88 2.18 1.81
C PRO A 236 -18.99 0.70 2.17
N PRO A 237 -18.19 0.21 3.14
CA PRO A 237 -18.22 -1.21 3.54
C PRO A 237 -19.63 -1.68 3.92
N GLN A 238 -20.39 -0.88 4.69
CA GLN A 238 -21.73 -1.22 5.16
C GLN A 238 -22.68 -1.55 4.01
N GLU A 239 -22.62 -0.78 2.92
CA GLU A 239 -23.48 -0.98 1.75
C GLU A 239 -23.06 -2.22 0.96
N LEU A 240 -21.73 -2.39 0.74
CA LEU A 240 -21.22 -3.50 -0.05
C LEU A 240 -21.40 -4.85 0.64
N PHE A 241 -21.12 -4.94 1.95
CA PHE A 241 -21.19 -6.20 2.70
C PHE A 241 -22.62 -6.60 3.09
N SER A 242 -23.59 -5.66 3.16
CA SER A 242 -24.98 -5.95 3.52
C SER A 242 -25.89 -6.15 2.32
N GLY A 243 -25.60 -5.58 1.16
CA GLY A 243 -26.54 -5.58 0.03
C GLY A 243 -25.94 -5.19 -1.32
N SER A 244 -24.67 -5.56 -1.59
CA SER A 244 -24.04 -5.27 -2.89
C SER A 244 -24.94 -5.68 -4.06
N THR A 245 -25.07 -4.79 -5.05
CA THR A 245 -25.75 -5.07 -6.32
C THR A 245 -24.95 -6.01 -7.22
N SER A 246 -23.64 -6.18 -6.97
CA SER A 246 -22.79 -7.10 -7.73
C SER A 246 -22.95 -8.55 -7.25
N ASP A 247 -23.48 -9.41 -8.11
CA ASP A 247 -23.56 -10.85 -7.87
C ASP A 247 -22.18 -11.47 -7.66
N ARG A 248 -21.18 -10.99 -8.38
CA ARG A 248 -19.79 -11.45 -8.27
C ARG A 248 -19.17 -11.12 -6.92
N PHE A 249 -19.43 -9.92 -6.41
CA PHE A 249 -18.97 -9.54 -5.09
C PHE A 249 -19.63 -10.41 -4.00
N ARG A 250 -20.95 -10.67 -4.12
CA ARG A 250 -21.66 -11.58 -3.21
C ARG A 250 -21.07 -12.99 -3.22
N GLN A 251 -20.78 -13.55 -4.40
CA GLN A 251 -20.14 -14.85 -4.56
C GLN A 251 -18.72 -14.86 -3.99
N PHE A 252 -17.97 -13.78 -4.16
CA PHE A 252 -16.63 -13.65 -3.59
C PHE A 252 -16.65 -13.68 -2.07
N ILE A 253 -17.52 -12.87 -1.43
CA ILE A 253 -17.64 -12.86 0.04
C ILE A 253 -18.10 -14.21 0.59
N SER A 254 -19.03 -14.90 -0.09
CA SER A 254 -19.53 -16.18 0.39
C SER A 254 -18.47 -17.29 0.40
N LYS A 255 -17.50 -17.24 -0.54
CA LYS A 255 -16.36 -18.18 -0.59
C LYS A 255 -15.32 -17.92 0.50
N GLU A 256 -15.14 -16.66 0.89
CA GLU A 256 -14.15 -16.27 1.91
C GLU A 256 -14.70 -16.45 3.35
N ARG A 257 -15.97 -16.82 3.51
CA ARG A 257 -16.62 -17.10 4.80
C ARG A 257 -16.65 -18.58 5.18
N GLY A 258 -16.35 -19.48 4.26
CA GLY A 258 -16.31 -20.93 4.43
C GLY A 258 -14.89 -21.45 4.55
#